data_02d6d5e81599fa7903811053c61ca32e
#
_entry.id   02d6d5e81599fa7903811053c61ca32e
#
_cell.length_a   1.000
_cell.length_b   1.000
_cell.length_c   1.000
_cell.angle_alpha   90.00
_cell.angle_beta   90.00
_cell.angle_gamma   90.00
#
_symmetry.space_group_name_H-M   'P 1'
#
loop_
_entity.id
_entity.type
_entity.pdbx_description
1 polymer ?
#
loop_
_entity_poly.entity_id
_entity_poly.type
_entity_poly.pdbx_seq_one_letter_code
_entity_poly.pdbx_strand_id
1 'polypeptide(L)'
;RIAVERVFSQHNVCTVMGTGQAAGIALLVAARSGIPVVMHTPSEVKAAVTGSGRANKVQVAEMVKRLLSLTEIPKPVDSTDALALAICHIWRGGGNSKIESALAAEKSRLAKLVRK
;
A
#
# COMPACT_ATOMS: atom_id res chain seq x y z
N ARG A 1 -11.07 1.66 -0.19
CA ARG A 1 -9.72 1.53 -0.79
C ARG A 1 -8.98 0.34 -0.21
N ILE A 2 -8.11 -0.25 -0.99
CA ILE A 2 -7.25 -1.36 -0.56
C ILE A 2 -5.80 -0.95 -0.79
N ALA A 3 -4.97 -1.15 0.23
CA ALA A 3 -3.54 -0.97 0.13
C ALA A 3 -2.87 -2.33 0.00
N VAL A 4 -1.97 -2.47 -0.96
CA VAL A 4 -1.21 -3.69 -1.19
C VAL A 4 0.28 -3.37 -1.21
N GLU A 5 1.08 -4.17 -0.51
CA GLU A 5 2.53 -4.04 -0.57
C GLU A 5 3.04 -4.56 -1.91
N ARG A 6 3.91 -3.77 -2.54
CA ARG A 6 4.55 -4.17 -3.79
C ARG A 6 5.60 -5.25 -3.50
N VAL A 7 5.48 -6.37 -4.20
CA VAL A 7 6.40 -7.50 -4.06
C VAL A 7 7.68 -7.22 -4.84
N PHE A 8 8.83 -7.42 -4.18
CA PHE A 8 10.14 -7.36 -4.80
C PHE A 8 10.85 -8.70 -4.73
N SER A 9 11.57 -9.04 -5.80
CA SER A 9 12.47 -10.19 -5.80
C SER A 9 13.72 -9.86 -4.97
N GLN A 10 13.91 -10.55 -3.84
CA GLN A 10 15.13 -10.39 -3.04
C GLN A 10 16.00 -11.65 -3.02
N HIS A 11 15.65 -12.69 -2.28
CA HIS A 11 16.57 -13.80 -2.08
C HIS A 11 15.99 -15.19 -2.37
N ASN A 12 14.68 -15.36 -2.38
CA ASN A 12 14.02 -16.64 -2.60
C ASN A 12 12.89 -16.52 -3.60
N VAL A 13 13.13 -17.03 -4.79
CA VAL A 13 12.17 -16.94 -5.91
C VAL A 13 10.87 -17.65 -5.58
N CYS A 14 10.90 -18.79 -4.92
CA CYS A 14 9.68 -19.53 -4.56
C CYS A 14 8.78 -18.73 -3.60
N THR A 15 9.38 -18.09 -2.60
CA THR A 15 8.66 -17.22 -1.66
C THR A 15 8.08 -16.00 -2.37
N VAL A 16 8.86 -15.39 -3.24
CA VAL A 16 8.42 -14.21 -4.03
C VAL A 16 7.27 -14.59 -4.95
N MET A 17 7.33 -15.74 -5.60
CA MET A 17 6.24 -16.21 -6.47
C MET A 17 4.94 -16.43 -5.69
N GLY A 18 5.00 -17.10 -4.53
CA GLY A 18 3.83 -17.33 -3.67
C GLY A 18 3.22 -16.01 -3.18
N THR A 19 4.03 -15.08 -2.74
CA THR A 19 3.60 -13.74 -2.32
C THR A 19 3.01 -12.94 -3.49
N GLY A 20 3.62 -13.03 -4.66
CA GLY A 20 3.12 -12.40 -5.89
C GLY A 20 1.77 -12.95 -6.33
N GLN A 21 1.56 -14.26 -6.23
CA GLN A 21 0.28 -14.90 -6.52
C GLN A 21 -0.82 -14.43 -5.55
N ALA A 22 -0.52 -14.36 -4.27
CA ALA A 22 -1.46 -13.87 -3.25
C ALA A 22 -1.82 -12.39 -3.48
N ALA A 23 -0.83 -11.55 -3.79
CA ALA A 23 -1.07 -10.15 -4.16
C ALA A 23 -1.92 -10.03 -5.41
N GLY A 24 -1.69 -10.87 -6.43
CA GLY A 24 -2.49 -10.92 -7.65
C GLY A 24 -3.96 -11.24 -7.38
N ILE A 25 -4.24 -12.17 -6.48
CA ILE A 25 -5.62 -12.51 -6.06
C ILE A 25 -6.27 -11.30 -5.38
N ALA A 26 -5.57 -10.62 -4.49
CA ALA A 26 -6.09 -9.42 -3.82
C ALA A 26 -6.43 -8.31 -4.83
N LEU A 27 -5.58 -8.09 -5.81
CA LEU A 27 -5.80 -7.13 -6.90
C LEU A 27 -7.03 -7.52 -7.75
N LEU A 28 -7.18 -8.79 -8.06
CA LEU A 28 -8.31 -9.30 -8.83
C LEU A 28 -9.63 -9.10 -8.07
N VAL A 29 -9.68 -9.45 -6.80
CA VAL A 29 -10.88 -9.28 -5.96
C VAL A 29 -11.25 -7.80 -5.85
N ALA A 30 -10.28 -6.94 -5.63
CA ALA A 30 -10.50 -5.49 -5.59
C ALA A 30 -11.07 -4.96 -6.90
N ALA A 31 -10.50 -5.38 -8.03
CA ALA A 31 -10.96 -4.97 -9.35
C ALA A 31 -12.41 -5.44 -9.63
N ARG A 32 -12.72 -6.69 -9.30
CA ARG A 32 -14.07 -7.24 -9.45
C ARG A 32 -15.10 -6.55 -8.55
N SER A 33 -14.67 -6.06 -7.40
CA SER A 33 -15.52 -5.33 -6.45
C SER A 33 -15.59 -3.83 -6.71
N GLY A 34 -14.88 -3.33 -7.72
CA GLY A 34 -14.81 -1.91 -8.01
C GLY A 34 -14.10 -1.08 -6.94
N ILE A 35 -13.22 -1.70 -6.15
CA ILE A 35 -12.50 -1.04 -5.06
C ILE A 35 -11.15 -0.55 -5.58
N PRO A 36 -10.83 0.76 -5.44
CA PRO A 36 -9.53 1.29 -5.82
C PRO A 36 -8.40 0.67 -5.01
N VAL A 37 -7.31 0.29 -5.68
CA VAL A 37 -6.11 -0.28 -5.08
C VAL A 37 -4.94 0.69 -5.24
N VAL A 38 -4.17 0.87 -4.18
CA VAL A 38 -2.90 1.59 -4.20
C VAL A 38 -1.81 0.65 -3.71
N MET A 39 -0.71 0.60 -4.44
CA MET A 39 0.45 -0.20 -4.08
C MET A 39 1.52 0.69 -3.43
N HIS A 40 2.12 0.20 -2.36
CA HIS A 40 3.22 0.85 -1.65
C HIS A 40 4.43 -0.06 -1.60
N THR A 41 5.62 0.50 -1.75
CA THR A 41 6.87 -0.25 -1.55
C THR A 41 7.16 -0.44 -0.07
N PRO A 42 7.92 -1.49 0.33
CA PRO A 42 8.35 -1.65 1.71
C PRO A 42 9.08 -0.44 2.28
N SER A 43 9.92 0.20 1.47
CA SER A 43 10.65 1.42 1.87
C SER A 43 9.72 2.60 2.12
N GLU A 44 8.69 2.76 1.32
CA GLU A 44 7.66 3.80 1.53
C GLU A 44 6.89 3.58 2.83
N VAL A 45 6.53 2.34 3.13
CA VAL A 45 5.84 2.00 4.37
C VAL A 45 6.72 2.31 5.59
N LYS A 46 7.97 1.88 5.57
CA LYS A 46 8.94 2.17 6.64
C LYS A 46 9.14 3.66 6.82
N ALA A 47 9.37 4.38 5.74
CA ALA A 47 9.56 5.83 5.78
C ALA A 47 8.33 6.58 6.30
N ALA A 48 7.14 6.16 5.94
CA ALA A 48 5.91 6.78 6.40
C ALA A 48 5.74 6.63 7.92
N VAL A 49 6.00 5.44 8.45
CA VAL A 49 5.79 5.11 9.86
C VAL A 49 6.91 5.63 10.76
N THR A 50 8.16 5.51 10.33
CA THR A 50 9.34 5.81 11.17
C THR A 50 10.11 7.05 10.76
N GLY A 51 9.86 7.59 9.58
CA GLY A 51 10.67 8.64 8.97
C GLY A 51 11.91 8.12 8.22
N SER A 52 12.18 6.81 8.24
CA SER A 52 13.33 6.20 7.56
C SER A 52 12.95 4.96 6.77
N GLY A 53 13.21 4.97 5.47
CA GLY A 53 13.01 3.81 4.60
C GLY A 53 13.92 2.62 4.89
N ARG A 54 14.92 2.80 5.76
CA ARG A 54 15.86 1.77 6.20
C ARG A 54 15.56 1.22 7.60
N ALA A 55 14.45 1.62 8.21
CA ALA A 55 14.07 1.15 9.53
C ALA A 55 13.94 -0.37 9.56
N ASN A 56 14.33 -0.98 10.67
CA ASN A 56 14.14 -2.42 10.88
C ASN A 56 12.72 -2.72 11.38
N LYS A 57 12.37 -4.00 11.44
CA LYS A 57 11.03 -4.45 11.87
C LYS A 57 10.68 -4.03 13.29
N VAL A 58 11.66 -4.02 14.19
CA VAL A 58 11.45 -3.62 15.59
C VAL A 58 11.10 -2.14 15.67
N GLN A 59 11.79 -1.30 14.95
CA GLN A 59 11.51 0.15 14.90
C GLN A 59 10.11 0.42 14.33
N VAL A 60 9.72 -0.27 13.26
CA VAL A 60 8.38 -0.15 12.68
C VAL A 60 7.32 -0.59 13.71
N ALA A 61 7.51 -1.71 14.37
CA ALA A 61 6.58 -2.24 15.37
C ALA A 61 6.39 -1.27 16.55
N GLU A 62 7.47 -0.71 17.06
CA GLU A 62 7.43 0.27 18.15
C GLU A 62 6.69 1.56 17.73
N MET A 63 6.91 2.03 16.52
CA MET A 63 6.20 3.21 16.02
C MET A 63 4.71 2.94 15.80
N VAL A 64 4.35 1.79 15.25
CA VAL A 64 2.94 1.38 15.12
C VAL A 64 2.26 1.33 16.49
N LYS A 65 2.91 0.72 17.47
CA LYS A 65 2.42 0.68 18.85
C LYS A 65 2.16 2.08 19.39
N ARG A 66 3.09 3.01 19.20
CA ARG A 66 2.94 4.40 19.67
C ARG A 66 1.83 5.14 18.93
N LEU A 67 1.81 5.06 17.60
CA LEU A 67 0.84 5.76 16.78
C LEU A 67 -0.60 5.34 17.07
N LEU A 68 -0.82 4.07 17.37
CA LEU A 68 -2.13 3.51 17.67
C LEU A 68 -2.43 3.44 19.17
N SER A 69 -1.52 3.94 20.02
CA SER A 69 -1.65 3.91 21.49
C SER A 69 -1.94 2.51 22.04
N LEU A 70 -1.25 1.50 21.48
CA LEU A 70 -1.40 0.12 21.91
C LEU A 70 -0.59 -0.15 23.18
N THR A 71 -1.08 -1.05 24.03
CA THR A 71 -0.38 -1.49 25.25
C THR A 71 0.77 -2.43 24.94
N GLU A 72 0.62 -3.24 23.87
CA GLU A 72 1.60 -4.22 23.42
C GLU A 72 1.77 -4.17 21.90
N ILE A 73 2.90 -4.67 21.42
CA ILE A 73 3.13 -4.87 20.00
C ILE A 73 2.19 -5.98 19.49
N PRO A 74 1.42 -5.75 18.41
CA PRO A 74 0.52 -6.75 17.86
C PRO A 74 1.23 -8.04 17.45
N LYS A 75 0.58 -9.16 17.69
CA LYS A 75 1.03 -10.50 17.27
C LYS A 75 -0.05 -11.15 16.42
N PRO A 76 0.31 -11.93 15.40
CA PRO A 76 1.68 -12.20 14.91
C PRO A 76 2.33 -10.96 14.25
N VAL A 77 3.59 -11.07 13.87
CA VAL A 77 4.37 -9.99 13.24
C VAL A 77 3.69 -9.42 11.99
N ASP A 78 3.03 -10.26 11.21
CA ASP A 78 2.28 -9.87 10.02
C ASP A 78 1.17 -8.84 10.30
N SER A 79 0.61 -8.86 11.52
CA SER A 79 -0.38 -7.85 11.94
C SER A 79 0.24 -6.46 12.01
N THR A 80 1.47 -6.35 12.47
CA THR A 80 2.21 -5.09 12.50
C THR A 80 2.49 -4.58 11.09
N ASP A 81 2.88 -5.47 10.18
CA ASP A 81 3.15 -5.12 8.78
C ASP A 81 1.86 -4.59 8.10
N ALA A 82 0.74 -5.25 8.34
CA ALA A 82 -0.56 -4.81 7.82
C ALA A 82 -0.98 -3.43 8.37
N LEU A 83 -0.79 -3.20 9.67
CA LEU A 83 -1.09 -1.91 10.30
C LEU A 83 -0.18 -0.80 9.77
N ALA A 84 1.11 -1.07 9.61
CA ALA A 84 2.06 -0.12 9.04
C ALA A 84 1.68 0.26 7.60
N LEU A 85 1.29 -0.71 6.79
CA LEU A 85 0.80 -0.48 5.43
C LEU A 85 -0.46 0.38 5.42
N ALA A 86 -1.42 0.11 6.30
CA ALA A 86 -2.64 0.90 6.42
C ALA A 86 -2.35 2.36 6.83
N ILE A 87 -1.47 2.58 7.79
CA ILE A 87 -1.04 3.91 8.22
C ILE A 87 -0.37 4.66 7.07
N CYS A 88 0.56 4.01 6.37
CA CYS A 88 1.21 4.58 5.19
C CYS A 88 0.17 5.00 4.14
N HIS A 89 -0.80 4.16 3.88
CA HIS A 89 -1.85 4.44 2.90
C HIS A 89 -2.73 5.62 3.31
N ILE A 90 -3.11 5.71 4.58
CA ILE A 90 -3.92 6.83 5.09
C ILE A 90 -3.16 8.15 4.94
N TRP A 91 -1.89 8.17 5.26
CA TRP A 91 -1.09 9.40 5.21
C TRP A 91 -0.65 9.81 3.81
N ARG A 92 -0.39 8.85 2.92
CA ARG A 92 0.11 9.09 1.56
C ARG A 92 -0.93 8.91 0.47
N GLY A 93 -2.00 8.17 0.75
CA GLY A 93 -3.05 7.87 -0.22
C GLY A 93 -3.82 9.10 -0.73
N GLY A 94 -3.78 10.21 0.01
CA GLY A 94 -4.33 11.50 -0.43
C GLY A 94 -3.47 12.23 -1.47
N GLY A 95 -2.20 11.82 -1.64
CA GLY A 95 -1.29 12.42 -2.63
C GLY A 95 -1.62 12.07 -4.09
N ASN A 96 -2.37 10.99 -4.30
CA ASN A 96 -2.81 10.59 -5.63
C ASN A 96 -4.02 11.37 -6.16
N SER A 97 -4.62 12.24 -5.35
CA SER A 97 -5.76 13.05 -5.80
C SER A 97 -5.43 13.94 -6.99
N LYS A 98 -4.18 14.42 -7.09
CA LYS A 98 -3.72 15.21 -8.24
C LYS A 98 -3.60 14.37 -9.51
N ILE A 99 -3.11 13.15 -9.40
CA ILE A 99 -3.00 12.21 -10.53
C ILE A 99 -4.38 11.71 -10.93
N GLU A 100 -5.22 11.36 -9.97
CA GLU A 100 -6.61 10.95 -10.22
C GLU A 100 -7.43 12.07 -10.86
N SER A 101 -7.30 13.30 -10.40
CA SER A 101 -7.97 14.45 -11.00
C SER A 101 -7.42 14.77 -12.40
N ALA A 102 -6.11 14.64 -12.63
CA ALA A 102 -5.51 14.80 -13.95
C ALA A 102 -5.99 13.72 -14.93
N LEU A 103 -6.06 12.47 -14.49
CA LEU A 103 -6.58 11.35 -15.28
C LEU A 103 -8.09 11.52 -15.58
N ALA A 104 -8.86 11.97 -14.62
CA ALA A 104 -10.29 12.25 -14.79
C ALA A 104 -10.51 13.40 -15.79
N ALA A 105 -9.71 14.45 -15.71
CA ALA A 105 -9.75 15.56 -16.64
C ALA A 105 -9.39 15.13 -18.07
N GLU A 106 -8.36 14.31 -18.23
CA GLU A 106 -7.95 13.80 -19.53
C GLU A 106 -8.98 12.81 -20.14
N LYS A 107 -9.56 11.93 -19.32
CA LYS A 107 -10.69 11.08 -19.76
C LYS A 107 -11.87 11.90 -20.24
N SER A 108 -12.21 12.96 -19.51
CA SER A 108 -13.30 13.86 -19.88
C SER A 108 -13.00 14.59 -21.19
N ARG A 109 -11.76 15.03 -21.40
CA ARG A 109 -11.29 15.66 -22.64
C ARG A 109 -11.37 14.72 -23.82
N LEU A 110 -10.89 13.50 -23.66
CA LEU A 110 -10.93 12.47 -24.71
C LEU A 110 -12.36 12.08 -25.08
N ALA A 111 -13.25 11.96 -24.09
CA ALA A 111 -14.66 11.68 -24.32
C ALA A 111 -15.36 12.77 -25.14
N LYS A 112 -14.98 14.05 -24.95
CA LYS A 112 -15.49 15.17 -25.76
C LYS A 112 -14.99 15.14 -27.20
N LEU A 113 -13.78 14.66 -27.44
CA LEU A 113 -13.20 14.51 -28.78
C LEU A 113 -13.86 13.38 -29.57
N VAL A 114 -14.23 12.29 -28.93
CA VAL A 114 -14.90 11.14 -29.56
C VAL A 114 -16.36 11.45 -29.93
N ARG A 115 -17.01 12.41 -29.27
CA ARG A 115 -18.40 12.81 -29.54
C ARG A 115 -18.56 13.76 -30.74
N LYS A 116 -17.46 14.21 -31.30
CA LYS A 116 -17.46 15.02 -32.53
C LYS A 116 -17.22 14.12 -33.73
#